data_36becfd03d9b3ad4711aec0bb735ee7e
#
_entry.id   36becfd03d9b3ad4711aec0bb735ee7e
#
_cell.length_a   1.000
_cell.length_b   1.000
_cell.length_c   1.000
_cell.angle_alpha   90.00
_cell.angle_beta   90.00
_cell.angle_gamma   90.00
#
_symmetry.space_group_name_H-M   'P 1'
#
loop_
_entity.id
_entity.type
_entity.pdbx_description
1 polymer ?
#
loop_
_entity_poly.entity_id
_entity_poly.type
_entity_poly.pdbx_seq_one_letter_code
_entity_poly.pdbx_strand_id
1 'polypeptide(L)'
;MKSSKKNILILVFSVVLVSVIALGITVFGVNTDLIEASVYREKVFDVHLDNVSATTTGNATYTLPRVEDTSLNDFYVQISTNTDSVVYTFTIKNKGDYDAVLSSISKFNPDCSGSSITDNRDVCNNLVYKLTYNNGSKVKNGDILDAGTTRTMNLTIKTTSKNVITSTVLIKDLDIMLNYNKK
;
A
#
# COMPACT_ATOMS: atom_id res chain seq x y z
N MET A 1 40.18 73.48 25.92
CA MET A 1 39.72 73.18 24.53
C MET A 1 40.03 71.80 24.00
N LYS A 2 40.67 70.87 24.73
CA LYS A 2 41.01 69.50 24.26
C LYS A 2 39.89 68.44 24.44
N SER A 3 38.93 68.70 25.33
CA SER A 3 37.84 67.77 25.65
C SER A 3 36.74 67.67 24.56
N SER A 4 36.42 68.80 23.90
CA SER A 4 35.37 68.87 22.88
C SER A 4 35.66 68.01 21.62
N LYS A 5 36.91 67.98 21.17
CA LYS A 5 37.28 67.18 19.99
C LYS A 5 37.19 65.68 20.19
N LYS A 6 37.47 65.21 21.44
CA LYS A 6 37.40 63.79 21.78
C LYS A 6 35.96 63.31 21.82
N ASN A 7 35.04 64.11 22.33
CA ASN A 7 33.61 63.80 22.39
C ASN A 7 32.97 63.79 20.99
N ILE A 8 33.39 64.71 20.12
CA ILE A 8 32.93 64.75 18.71
C ILE A 8 33.39 63.51 17.98
N LEU A 9 34.65 63.08 18.19
CA LEU A 9 35.17 61.88 17.54
C LEU A 9 34.44 60.61 17.99
N ILE A 10 34.11 60.47 19.27
CA ILE A 10 33.34 59.34 19.77
C ILE A 10 31.91 59.31 19.19
N LEU A 11 31.29 60.50 19.07
CA LEU A 11 29.94 60.63 18.54
C LEU A 11 29.89 60.24 17.03
N VAL A 12 30.86 60.65 16.27
CA VAL A 12 30.96 60.28 14.83
C VAL A 12 31.22 58.81 14.69
N PHE A 13 32.10 58.22 15.51
CA PHE A 13 32.38 56.77 15.46
C PHE A 13 31.15 55.92 15.82
N SER A 14 30.34 56.35 16.82
CA SER A 14 29.12 55.65 17.21
C SER A 14 28.03 55.71 16.13
N VAL A 15 27.86 56.84 15.44
CA VAL A 15 26.92 56.98 14.34
C VAL A 15 27.33 56.14 13.14
N VAL A 16 28.63 56.08 12.80
CA VAL A 16 29.12 55.21 11.71
C VAL A 16 28.92 53.72 12.07
N LEU A 17 29.19 53.32 13.31
CA LEU A 17 29.01 51.94 13.75
C LEU A 17 27.56 51.49 13.66
N VAL A 18 26.61 52.34 14.11
CA VAL A 18 25.18 52.07 14.07
C VAL A 18 24.70 51.97 12.60
N SER A 19 25.19 52.84 11.71
CA SER A 19 24.81 52.77 10.29
C SER A 19 25.35 51.50 9.59
N VAL A 20 26.57 51.05 9.93
CA VAL A 20 27.12 49.81 9.39
C VAL A 20 26.33 48.57 9.88
N ILE A 21 25.92 48.56 11.18
CA ILE A 21 25.10 47.50 11.72
C ILE A 21 23.68 47.52 11.07
N ALA A 22 23.05 48.68 10.90
CA ALA A 22 21.77 48.81 10.24
C ALA A 22 21.79 48.35 8.76
N LEU A 23 22.83 48.69 8.03
CA LEU A 23 23.04 48.24 6.65
C LEU A 23 23.33 46.72 6.57
N GLY A 24 24.09 46.19 7.53
CA GLY A 24 24.34 44.75 7.64
C GLY A 24 23.10 43.97 7.89
N ILE A 25 22.19 44.44 8.79
CA ILE A 25 20.92 43.77 9.09
C ILE A 25 19.99 43.82 7.88
N THR A 26 19.93 44.93 7.13
CA THR A 26 19.08 45.01 5.94
C THR A 26 19.56 44.11 4.81
N VAL A 27 20.88 43.98 4.62
CA VAL A 27 21.47 43.09 3.60
C VAL A 27 21.29 41.62 3.98
N PHE A 28 21.40 41.26 5.27
CA PHE A 28 21.14 39.91 5.74
C PHE A 28 19.63 39.59 5.84
N GLY A 29 18.80 40.57 6.18
CA GLY A 29 17.33 40.38 6.27
C GLY A 29 16.65 40.17 4.91
N VAL A 30 17.18 40.81 3.84
CA VAL A 30 16.62 40.66 2.48
C VAL A 30 16.99 39.29 1.85
N ASN A 31 18.08 38.67 2.33
CA ASN A 31 18.46 37.33 1.83
C ASN A 31 17.81 36.16 2.58
N THR A 32 17.15 36.39 3.72
CA THR A 32 16.45 35.33 4.45
C THR A 32 15.04 35.05 3.89
N ASP A 33 14.42 36.02 3.23
CA ASP A 33 13.11 35.83 2.59
C ASP A 33 13.19 35.15 1.20
N LEU A 34 14.41 34.96 0.65
CA LEU A 34 14.62 34.33 -0.64
C LEU A 34 15.18 32.91 -0.59
N ILE A 35 15.42 32.38 0.59
CA ILE A 35 15.58 30.95 0.80
C ILE A 35 14.22 30.40 1.27
N GLU A 36 13.21 30.43 0.42
CA GLU A 36 12.30 29.29 0.37
C GLU A 36 13.19 28.11 0.06
N ALA A 37 13.67 27.45 1.12
CA ALA A 37 14.16 26.09 1.01
C ALA A 37 12.96 25.32 0.47
N SER A 38 12.85 25.22 -0.84
CA SER A 38 12.07 24.19 -1.48
C SER A 38 12.69 22.91 -0.91
N VAL A 39 12.12 22.40 0.17
CA VAL A 39 12.42 21.07 0.67
C VAL A 39 12.03 20.18 -0.51
N TYR A 40 13.02 19.83 -1.33
CA TYR A 40 12.87 18.84 -2.39
C TYR A 40 12.53 17.54 -1.66
N ARG A 41 11.24 17.35 -1.39
CA ARG A 41 10.74 16.07 -0.93
C ARG A 41 10.94 15.10 -2.08
N GLU A 42 11.84 14.16 -1.88
CA GLU A 42 12.00 13.07 -2.84
C GLU A 42 10.66 12.37 -2.99
N LYS A 43 10.20 12.26 -4.24
CA LYS A 43 8.94 11.57 -4.54
C LYS A 43 9.11 10.08 -4.28
N VAL A 44 8.20 9.51 -3.52
CA VAL A 44 8.21 8.12 -3.10
C VAL A 44 7.20 7.30 -3.92
N PHE A 45 7.57 6.07 -4.26
CA PHE A 45 6.65 5.05 -4.75
C PHE A 45 6.33 4.10 -3.59
N ASP A 46 5.07 4.07 -3.14
CA ASP A 46 4.63 3.29 -1.97
C ASP A 46 3.23 2.73 -2.22
N VAL A 47 3.16 1.44 -2.56
CA VAL A 47 1.90 0.70 -2.73
C VAL A 47 1.91 -0.50 -1.80
N HIS A 48 0.88 -0.65 -0.95
CA HIS A 48 0.79 -1.76 -0.01
C HIS A 48 -0.66 -2.19 0.22
N LEU A 49 -0.81 -3.44 0.69
CA LEU A 49 -2.09 -3.99 1.15
C LEU A 49 -2.33 -3.65 2.61
N ASP A 50 -3.61 -3.55 2.98
CA ASP A 50 -4.05 -3.23 4.34
C ASP A 50 -5.45 -3.82 4.61
N ASN A 51 -5.84 -3.87 5.89
CA ASN A 51 -7.21 -4.17 6.35
C ASN A 51 -7.80 -5.47 5.81
N VAL A 52 -7.10 -6.59 5.99
CA VAL A 52 -7.60 -7.91 5.55
C VAL A 52 -8.66 -8.44 6.52
N SER A 53 -9.80 -8.83 5.97
CA SER A 53 -10.88 -9.53 6.64
C SER A 53 -11.40 -10.66 5.77
N ALA A 54 -12.17 -11.58 6.33
CA ALA A 54 -12.79 -12.65 5.56
C ALA A 54 -14.22 -12.93 6.02
N THR A 55 -15.05 -13.38 5.07
CA THR A 55 -16.40 -13.86 5.29
C THR A 55 -16.56 -15.23 4.65
N THR A 56 -17.40 -16.08 5.24
CA THR A 56 -17.67 -17.43 4.76
C THR A 56 -19.12 -17.62 4.36
N THR A 57 -19.35 -18.58 3.47
CA THR A 57 -20.66 -19.14 3.17
C THR A 57 -20.61 -20.66 3.43
N GLY A 58 -21.66 -21.22 3.96
CA GLY A 58 -21.73 -22.64 4.30
C GLY A 58 -20.87 -23.00 5.52
N ASN A 59 -20.18 -24.13 5.43
CA ASN A 59 -19.32 -24.67 6.50
C ASN A 59 -17.82 -24.38 6.25
N ALA A 60 -17.50 -23.48 5.34
CA ALA A 60 -16.11 -23.14 5.06
C ALA A 60 -15.40 -22.57 6.29
N THR A 61 -14.15 -22.98 6.51
CA THR A 61 -13.24 -22.37 7.48
C THR A 61 -12.01 -21.82 6.80
N TYR A 62 -11.28 -20.92 7.46
CA TYR A 62 -10.16 -20.21 6.86
C TYR A 62 -9.15 -19.74 7.92
N THR A 63 -7.94 -19.40 7.48
CA THR A 63 -7.03 -18.52 8.21
C THR A 63 -6.92 -17.18 7.51
N LEU A 64 -6.65 -16.12 8.27
CA LEU A 64 -6.29 -14.84 7.67
C LEU A 64 -4.88 -14.94 7.08
N PRO A 65 -4.65 -14.36 5.90
CA PRO A 65 -3.33 -14.32 5.29
C PRO A 65 -2.38 -13.40 6.08
N ARG A 66 -1.09 -13.71 6.00
CA ARG A 66 -0.03 -12.78 6.35
C ARG A 66 0.10 -11.75 5.22
N VAL A 67 0.02 -10.48 5.57
CA VAL A 67 0.15 -9.36 4.60
C VAL A 67 1.60 -8.92 4.55
N GLU A 68 2.19 -8.90 3.36
CA GLU A 68 3.52 -8.36 3.10
C GLU A 68 3.48 -7.48 1.86
N ASP A 69 3.76 -6.20 2.02
CA ASP A 69 3.71 -5.20 0.95
C ASP A 69 2.44 -5.33 0.08
N THR A 70 2.56 -5.95 -1.08
CA THR A 70 1.48 -6.18 -2.04
C THR A 70 1.08 -7.64 -2.19
N SER A 71 1.39 -8.47 -1.19
CA SER A 71 1.08 -9.90 -1.20
C SER A 71 0.26 -10.36 0.01
N LEU A 72 -0.55 -11.38 -0.21
CA LEU A 72 -1.25 -12.17 0.81
C LEU A 72 -0.63 -13.56 0.79
N ASN A 73 -0.06 -13.99 1.91
CA ASN A 73 0.73 -15.21 2.02
C ASN A 73 0.25 -16.11 3.17
N ASP A 74 0.63 -17.37 3.15
CA ASP A 74 0.52 -18.32 4.26
C ASP A 74 -0.92 -18.51 4.78
N PHE A 75 -1.89 -18.64 3.90
CA PHE A 75 -3.28 -18.88 4.31
C PHE A 75 -3.88 -20.13 3.67
N TYR A 76 -4.90 -20.65 4.31
CA TYR A 76 -5.63 -21.82 3.82
C TYR A 76 -7.14 -21.67 3.98
N VAL A 77 -7.88 -22.48 3.23
CA VAL A 77 -9.33 -22.60 3.26
C VAL A 77 -9.70 -24.07 3.36
N GLN A 78 -10.72 -24.41 4.16
CA GLN A 78 -11.34 -25.72 4.16
C GLN A 78 -12.73 -25.63 3.55
N ILE A 79 -13.04 -26.56 2.66
CA ILE A 79 -14.34 -26.73 1.99
C ILE A 79 -14.86 -28.11 2.29
N SER A 80 -16.10 -28.21 2.73
CA SER A 80 -16.78 -29.47 3.04
C SER A 80 -17.99 -29.74 2.15
N THR A 81 -18.47 -28.72 1.44
CA THR A 81 -19.61 -28.81 0.51
C THR A 81 -19.38 -27.94 -0.72
N ASN A 82 -20.15 -28.22 -1.79
CA ASN A 82 -20.06 -27.43 -3.03
C ASN A 82 -20.54 -25.99 -2.89
N THR A 83 -21.27 -25.66 -1.83
CA THR A 83 -21.79 -24.32 -1.54
C THR A 83 -20.85 -23.50 -0.67
N ASP A 84 -19.80 -24.13 -0.15
CA ASP A 84 -18.84 -23.48 0.71
C ASP A 84 -18.01 -22.46 -0.08
N SER A 85 -17.81 -21.30 0.51
CA SER A 85 -16.93 -20.29 -0.07
C SER A 85 -16.31 -19.40 1.02
N VAL A 86 -15.16 -18.82 0.71
CA VAL A 86 -14.50 -17.78 1.51
C VAL A 86 -14.25 -16.58 0.61
N VAL A 87 -14.56 -15.39 1.13
CA VAL A 87 -14.23 -14.12 0.46
C VAL A 87 -13.35 -13.31 1.40
N TYR A 88 -12.08 -13.14 1.02
CA TYR A 88 -11.19 -12.21 1.68
C TYR A 88 -11.38 -10.83 1.08
N THR A 89 -11.64 -9.85 1.94
CA THR A 89 -11.75 -8.44 1.58
C THR A 89 -10.54 -7.70 2.13
N PHE A 90 -9.85 -6.95 1.30
CA PHE A 90 -8.68 -6.17 1.66
C PHE A 90 -8.60 -4.88 0.85
N THR A 91 -7.78 -3.94 1.28
CA THR A 91 -7.54 -2.70 0.57
C THR A 91 -6.14 -2.67 0.00
N ILE A 92 -6.00 -2.11 -1.21
CA ILE A 92 -4.72 -1.70 -1.78
C ILE A 92 -4.64 -0.19 -1.71
N LYS A 93 -3.55 0.32 -1.17
CA LYS A 93 -3.32 1.74 -0.94
C LYS A 93 -2.04 2.20 -1.61
N ASN A 94 -2.13 3.28 -2.37
CA ASN A 94 -0.98 3.99 -2.90
C ASN A 94 -0.74 5.23 -2.04
N LYS A 95 0.25 5.20 -1.15
CA LYS A 95 0.69 6.35 -0.34
C LYS A 95 1.78 7.17 -1.01
N GLY A 96 2.26 6.69 -2.15
CA GLY A 96 3.31 7.34 -2.92
C GLY A 96 2.84 8.58 -3.68
N ASP A 97 3.79 9.23 -4.32
CA ASP A 97 3.59 10.47 -5.09
C ASP A 97 3.40 10.19 -6.60
N TYR A 98 3.44 8.93 -7.01
CA TYR A 98 3.29 8.50 -8.40
C TYR A 98 2.07 7.59 -8.55
N ASP A 99 1.36 7.71 -9.67
CA ASP A 99 0.39 6.69 -10.05
C ASP A 99 1.08 5.34 -10.19
N ALA A 100 0.39 4.30 -9.77
CA ALA A 100 0.85 2.92 -9.86
C ALA A 100 0.04 2.15 -10.90
N VAL A 101 0.72 1.34 -11.71
CA VAL A 101 0.09 0.44 -12.69
C VAL A 101 0.29 -1.00 -12.25
N LEU A 102 -0.78 -1.76 -12.15
CA LEU A 102 -0.72 -3.20 -11.89
C LEU A 102 -0.09 -3.90 -13.10
N SER A 103 1.15 -4.35 -12.95
CA SER A 103 1.93 -4.98 -14.02
C SER A 103 1.64 -6.47 -14.13
N SER A 104 1.46 -7.17 -13.00
CA SER A 104 1.10 -8.58 -12.99
C SER A 104 0.39 -9.00 -11.70
N ILE A 105 -0.37 -10.10 -11.80
CA ILE A 105 -0.97 -10.81 -10.68
C ILE A 105 -0.38 -12.20 -10.68
N SER A 106 0.45 -12.50 -9.68
CA SER A 106 1.02 -13.84 -9.47
C SER A 106 0.16 -14.60 -8.49
N LYS A 107 -0.19 -15.84 -8.84
CA LYS A 107 -0.92 -16.78 -7.98
C LYS A 107 -0.14 -18.07 -7.94
N PHE A 108 -0.01 -18.65 -6.76
CA PHE A 108 0.59 -19.97 -6.62
C PHE A 108 -0.44 -21.05 -6.92
N ASN A 109 0.03 -22.25 -7.26
CA ASN A 109 -0.85 -23.39 -7.47
C ASN A 109 -1.27 -23.96 -6.12
N PRO A 110 -2.57 -23.97 -5.79
CA PRO A 110 -3.04 -24.49 -4.51
C PRO A 110 -2.80 -26.00 -4.42
N ASP A 111 -2.49 -26.45 -3.22
CA ASP A 111 -2.45 -27.86 -2.84
C ASP A 111 -3.75 -28.24 -2.12
N CYS A 112 -4.38 -29.35 -2.52
CA CYS A 112 -5.61 -29.84 -1.91
C CYS A 112 -5.38 -31.18 -1.22
N SER A 113 -5.68 -31.24 0.07
CA SER A 113 -5.49 -32.44 0.91
C SER A 113 -6.69 -32.69 1.80
N GLY A 114 -6.93 -33.97 2.09
CA GLY A 114 -8.04 -34.43 2.93
C GLY A 114 -8.14 -35.96 2.90
N SER A 115 -9.15 -36.52 3.52
CA SER A 115 -9.33 -37.97 3.63
C SER A 115 -9.75 -38.66 2.33
N SER A 116 -10.35 -37.91 1.41
CA SER A 116 -10.81 -38.42 0.10
C SER A 116 -9.94 -37.88 -1.04
N ILE A 117 -9.16 -38.77 -1.67
CA ILE A 117 -8.33 -38.42 -2.86
C ILE A 117 -9.21 -37.89 -3.99
N THR A 118 -10.41 -38.43 -4.16
CA THR A 118 -11.35 -38.03 -5.22
C THR A 118 -11.84 -36.61 -4.98
N ASP A 119 -12.27 -36.28 -3.74
CA ASP A 119 -12.73 -34.95 -3.39
C ASP A 119 -11.59 -33.94 -3.51
N ASN A 120 -10.37 -34.27 -3.04
CA ASN A 120 -9.19 -33.42 -3.15
C ASN A 120 -8.92 -33.02 -4.60
N ARG A 121 -8.86 -34.01 -5.50
CA ARG A 121 -8.65 -33.76 -6.93
C ARG A 121 -9.78 -32.97 -7.56
N ASP A 122 -11.02 -33.28 -7.19
CA ASP A 122 -12.19 -32.63 -7.78
C ASP A 122 -12.29 -31.17 -7.34
N VAL A 123 -12.07 -30.88 -6.05
CA VAL A 123 -12.02 -29.50 -5.54
C VAL A 123 -10.92 -28.70 -6.19
N CYS A 124 -9.68 -29.23 -6.26
CA CYS A 124 -8.55 -28.52 -6.89
C CYS A 124 -8.76 -28.23 -8.37
N ASN A 125 -9.28 -29.21 -9.13
CA ASN A 125 -9.51 -29.05 -10.56
C ASN A 125 -10.63 -28.04 -10.88
N ASN A 126 -11.56 -27.83 -9.94
CA ASN A 126 -12.70 -26.94 -10.11
C ASN A 126 -12.62 -25.70 -9.18
N LEU A 127 -11.42 -25.41 -8.65
CA LEU A 127 -11.22 -24.30 -7.73
C LEU A 127 -11.36 -22.96 -8.47
N VAL A 128 -12.25 -22.11 -7.93
CA VAL A 128 -12.32 -20.69 -8.31
C VAL A 128 -11.48 -19.90 -7.34
N TYR A 129 -10.43 -19.27 -7.87
CA TYR A 129 -9.53 -18.38 -7.17
C TYR A 129 -9.56 -17.04 -7.91
N LYS A 130 -10.54 -16.19 -7.57
CA LYS A 130 -10.91 -15.00 -8.35
C LYS A 130 -10.72 -13.72 -7.56
N LEU A 131 -9.96 -12.78 -8.14
CA LEU A 131 -9.77 -11.43 -7.62
C LEU A 131 -10.67 -10.45 -8.38
N THR A 132 -11.43 -9.64 -7.61
CA THR A 132 -12.29 -8.57 -8.13
C THR A 132 -12.15 -7.31 -7.28
N TYR A 133 -12.51 -6.16 -7.84
CA TYR A 133 -12.80 -4.97 -7.04
C TYR A 133 -14.11 -5.13 -6.27
N ASN A 134 -14.35 -4.27 -5.28
CA ASN A 134 -15.59 -4.30 -4.46
C ASN A 134 -16.87 -4.13 -5.29
N ASN A 135 -16.79 -3.46 -6.45
CA ASN A 135 -17.90 -3.31 -7.38
C ASN A 135 -18.13 -4.54 -8.29
N GLY A 136 -17.39 -5.65 -8.05
CA GLY A 136 -17.48 -6.90 -8.81
C GLY A 136 -16.69 -6.92 -10.13
N SER A 137 -16.10 -5.80 -10.57
CA SER A 137 -15.26 -5.78 -11.78
C SER A 137 -13.97 -6.56 -11.56
N LYS A 138 -13.49 -7.20 -12.63
CA LYS A 138 -12.26 -8.02 -12.59
C LYS A 138 -11.03 -7.12 -12.44
N VAL A 139 -10.14 -7.45 -11.51
CA VAL A 139 -8.80 -6.87 -11.43
C VAL A 139 -7.94 -7.43 -12.57
N LYS A 140 -7.25 -6.56 -13.31
CA LYS A 140 -6.47 -6.94 -14.50
C LYS A 140 -5.17 -6.13 -14.60
N ASN A 141 -4.21 -6.66 -15.31
CA ASN A 141 -2.99 -5.94 -15.66
C ASN A 141 -3.32 -4.66 -16.44
N GLY A 142 -2.62 -3.58 -16.12
CA GLY A 142 -2.86 -2.25 -16.66
C GLY A 142 -3.82 -1.40 -15.83
N ASP A 143 -4.47 -1.95 -14.80
CA ASP A 143 -5.29 -1.15 -13.90
C ASP A 143 -4.44 -0.13 -13.15
N ILE A 144 -4.93 1.12 -13.10
CA ILE A 144 -4.21 2.23 -12.48
C ILE A 144 -4.74 2.46 -11.07
N LEU A 145 -3.84 2.65 -10.13
CA LEU A 145 -4.10 3.12 -8.77
C LEU A 145 -3.45 4.49 -8.61
N ASP A 146 -4.25 5.54 -8.67
CA ASP A 146 -3.76 6.91 -8.61
C ASP A 146 -3.05 7.19 -7.27
N ALA A 147 -2.10 8.13 -7.29
CA ALA A 147 -1.38 8.58 -6.10
C ALA A 147 -2.34 9.01 -4.98
N GLY A 148 -2.07 8.62 -3.74
CA GLY A 148 -2.89 8.94 -2.57
C GLY A 148 -4.23 8.21 -2.48
N THR A 149 -4.56 7.29 -3.41
CA THR A 149 -5.86 6.59 -3.42
C THR A 149 -5.83 5.21 -2.79
N THR A 150 -7.01 4.70 -2.46
CA THR A 150 -7.23 3.36 -1.91
C THR A 150 -8.34 2.67 -2.71
N ARG A 151 -8.18 1.38 -2.98
CA ARG A 151 -9.23 0.54 -3.57
C ARG A 151 -9.44 -0.71 -2.75
N THR A 152 -10.70 -1.13 -2.62
CA THR A 152 -11.08 -2.38 -1.97
C THR A 152 -11.15 -3.49 -3.00
N MET A 153 -10.59 -4.65 -2.66
CA MET A 153 -10.57 -5.86 -3.47
C MET A 153 -11.16 -7.03 -2.70
N ASN A 154 -11.73 -7.98 -3.43
CA ASN A 154 -12.27 -9.24 -2.92
C ASN A 154 -11.60 -10.41 -3.60
N LEU A 155 -11.01 -11.31 -2.82
CA LEU A 155 -10.47 -12.58 -3.27
C LEU A 155 -11.45 -13.68 -2.91
N THR A 156 -12.13 -14.24 -3.89
CA THR A 156 -13.12 -15.32 -3.70
C THR A 156 -12.48 -16.68 -3.94
N ILE A 157 -12.66 -17.57 -2.98
CA ILE A 157 -12.21 -18.96 -3.03
C ILE A 157 -13.42 -19.85 -2.83
N LYS A 158 -13.71 -20.68 -3.84
CA LYS A 158 -14.82 -21.67 -3.82
C LYS A 158 -14.56 -22.75 -4.84
N THR A 159 -15.26 -23.86 -4.77
CA THR A 159 -15.27 -24.84 -5.86
C THR A 159 -16.49 -24.64 -6.78
N THR A 160 -16.34 -25.03 -8.05
CA THR A 160 -17.43 -25.15 -9.01
C THR A 160 -17.67 -26.61 -9.41
N SER A 161 -17.13 -27.54 -8.62
CA SER A 161 -17.40 -28.97 -8.83
C SER A 161 -18.90 -29.25 -8.87
N LYS A 162 -19.27 -30.14 -9.79
CA LYS A 162 -20.64 -30.68 -9.88
C LYS A 162 -20.82 -31.96 -9.07
N ASN A 163 -19.72 -32.60 -8.69
CA ASN A 163 -19.73 -33.79 -7.85
C ASN A 163 -19.99 -33.40 -6.39
N VAL A 164 -20.71 -34.23 -5.67
CA VAL A 164 -20.94 -34.01 -4.25
C VAL A 164 -19.64 -34.23 -3.50
N ILE A 165 -19.21 -33.22 -2.75
CA ILE A 165 -18.08 -33.32 -1.83
C ILE A 165 -18.56 -34.05 -0.58
N THR A 166 -17.88 -35.13 -0.21
CA THR A 166 -18.24 -36.02 0.89
C THR A 166 -17.32 -35.94 2.09
N SER A 167 -16.17 -35.24 1.92
CA SER A 167 -15.18 -35.03 2.95
C SER A 167 -14.64 -33.60 2.94
N THR A 168 -14.11 -33.17 4.07
CA THR A 168 -13.45 -31.85 4.15
C THR A 168 -12.15 -31.87 3.35
N VAL A 169 -12.00 -30.89 2.48
CA VAL A 169 -10.78 -30.65 1.68
C VAL A 169 -10.11 -29.39 2.18
N LEU A 170 -8.84 -29.52 2.58
CA LEU A 170 -7.96 -28.42 2.95
C LEU A 170 -7.21 -27.93 1.72
N ILE A 171 -7.36 -26.65 1.40
CA ILE A 171 -6.73 -25.96 0.28
C ILE A 171 -5.64 -25.05 0.85
N LYS A 172 -4.37 -25.34 0.54
CA LYS A 172 -3.20 -24.63 1.01
C LYS A 172 -2.51 -23.89 -0.14
N ASP A 173 -1.44 -23.17 0.18
CA ASP A 173 -0.61 -22.43 -0.77
C ASP A 173 -1.41 -21.43 -1.60
N LEU A 174 -2.34 -20.76 -0.94
CA LEU A 174 -3.24 -19.77 -1.53
C LEU A 174 -2.59 -18.38 -1.58
N ASP A 175 -1.34 -18.29 -2.00
CA ASP A 175 -0.61 -17.02 -2.05
C ASP A 175 -0.99 -16.20 -3.28
N ILE A 176 -1.11 -14.89 -3.11
CA ILE A 176 -1.32 -13.94 -4.20
C ILE A 176 -0.41 -12.73 -4.04
N MET A 177 0.23 -12.32 -5.13
CA MET A 177 1.06 -11.13 -5.20
C MET A 177 0.59 -10.21 -6.32
N LEU A 178 0.46 -8.93 -6.00
CA LEU A 178 0.07 -7.87 -6.93
C LEU A 178 1.30 -7.00 -7.21
N ASN A 179 1.90 -7.14 -8.39
CA ASN A 179 3.08 -6.36 -8.76
C ASN A 179 2.67 -5.03 -9.36
N TYR A 180 3.03 -3.94 -8.71
CA TYR A 180 2.80 -2.58 -9.18
C TYR A 180 4.10 -1.93 -9.63
N ASN A 181 4.04 -1.21 -10.74
CA ASN A 181 5.13 -0.38 -11.24
C ASN A 181 4.69 1.09 -11.22
N LYS A 182 5.66 1.97 -11.15
CA LYS A 182 5.45 3.41 -11.38
C LYS A 182 4.93 3.62 -12.80
N LYS A 183 3.86 4.43 -12.92
CA LYS A 183 3.31 4.85 -14.20
C LYS A 183 4.13 5.99 -14.82
#